data_54d912c0d7751bc256c04998ee7e9b77
#
_entry.id   54d912c0d7751bc256c04998ee7e9b77
#
_cell.length_a   1.000
_cell.length_b   1.000
_cell.length_c   1.000
_cell.angle_alpha   90.00
_cell.angle_beta   90.00
_cell.angle_gamma   90.00
#
_symmetry.space_group_name_H-M   'P 1'
#
loop_
_entity.id
_entity.type
_entity.pdbx_description
1 polymer ?
#
loop_
_entity_poly.entity_id
_entity_poly.type
_entity_poly.pdbx_seq_one_letter_code
_entity_poly.pdbx_strand_id
1 'polypeptide(L)'
;MYKRQGIAVDTPNGLMVPKIRNANNKNIDQISKELKQVSEDCRNLKIDKKEFFGGSMTITSLGGIGGSFFTPIINYPEVAILGVGRSYKKQIYIKDRFETRTVLPLSLSYDHRIIDGAEAARFNNDIKENLGRNFAYKLAV
;
A
#
# COMPACT_ATOMS: atom_id res chain seq x y z
N MET A 1 6.11 -11.17 16.01
CA MET A 1 5.85 -9.72 15.89
C MET A 1 4.59 -9.54 15.05
N TYR A 2 3.55 -8.96 15.60
CA TYR A 2 2.28 -8.78 14.88
C TYR A 2 2.39 -7.60 13.90
N LYS A 3 2.12 -7.86 12.62
CA LYS A 3 2.11 -6.81 11.60
C LYS A 3 0.80 -6.03 11.67
N ARG A 4 0.90 -4.72 11.84
CA ARG A 4 -0.23 -3.78 11.86
C ARG A 4 -0.04 -2.81 10.70
N GLN A 5 -0.83 -3.02 9.66
CA GLN A 5 -0.73 -2.25 8.42
C GLN A 5 -1.74 -1.11 8.43
N GLY A 6 -1.27 0.14 8.39
CA GLY A 6 -2.12 1.30 8.19
C GLY A 6 -2.63 1.37 6.76
N ILE A 7 -3.90 1.69 6.60
CA ILE A 7 -4.52 1.94 5.29
C ILE A 7 -5.21 3.30 5.32
N ALA A 8 -4.84 4.18 4.40
CA ALA A 8 -5.48 5.47 4.27
C ALA A 8 -6.86 5.33 3.64
N VAL A 9 -7.88 5.84 4.33
CA VAL A 9 -9.29 5.80 3.91
C VAL A 9 -9.81 7.23 3.81
N ASP A 10 -10.27 7.60 2.62
CA ASP A 10 -10.97 8.86 2.40
C ASP A 10 -12.41 8.78 2.92
N THR A 11 -12.79 9.76 3.74
CA THR A 11 -14.12 9.84 4.34
C THR A 11 -14.69 11.26 4.24
N PRO A 12 -16.02 11.44 4.36
CA PRO A 12 -16.64 12.78 4.38
C PRO A 12 -16.09 13.69 5.50
N ASN A 13 -15.50 13.11 6.55
CA ASN A 13 -14.95 13.83 7.69
C ASN A 13 -13.41 13.98 7.63
N GLY A 14 -12.81 13.73 6.47
CA GLY A 14 -11.36 13.78 6.24
C GLY A 14 -10.71 12.42 6.18
N LEU A 15 -9.38 12.43 6.06
CA LEU A 15 -8.57 11.22 5.95
C LEU A 15 -8.48 10.48 7.28
N MET A 16 -8.77 9.19 7.28
CA MET A 16 -8.59 8.28 8.41
C MET A 16 -7.59 7.19 8.05
N VAL A 17 -6.79 6.74 9.04
CA VAL A 17 -5.75 5.70 8.82
C VAL A 17 -5.91 4.56 9.82
N PRO A 18 -6.96 3.74 9.68
CA PRO A 18 -7.15 2.54 10.50
C PRO A 18 -6.07 1.51 10.22
N LYS A 19 -5.93 0.52 11.12
CA LYS A 19 -4.94 -0.54 11.05
C LYS A 19 -5.57 -1.90 10.80
N ILE A 20 -5.12 -2.58 9.78
CA ILE A 20 -5.35 -4.03 9.59
C ILE A 20 -4.39 -4.76 10.51
N ARG A 21 -4.92 -5.50 11.48
CA ARG A 21 -4.12 -6.20 12.49
C ARG A 21 -3.77 -7.61 12.02
N ASN A 22 -2.59 -8.10 12.42
CA ASN A 22 -2.11 -9.46 12.09
C ASN A 22 -2.16 -9.76 10.59
N ALA A 23 -1.85 -8.77 9.75
CA ALA A 23 -1.92 -8.90 8.29
C ALA A 23 -1.08 -10.06 7.74
N ASN A 24 0.02 -10.42 8.44
CA ASN A 24 0.88 -11.54 8.09
C ASN A 24 0.24 -12.93 8.27
N ASN A 25 -0.87 -13.03 9.02
CA ASN A 25 -1.58 -14.28 9.29
C ASN A 25 -2.89 -14.37 8.51
N LYS A 26 -3.11 -13.48 7.56
CA LYS A 26 -4.33 -13.39 6.75
C LYS A 26 -4.02 -13.63 5.29
N ASN A 27 -4.88 -14.37 4.62
CA ASN A 27 -4.85 -14.47 3.17
C ASN A 27 -5.51 -13.23 2.53
N ILE A 28 -5.39 -13.11 1.21
CA ILE A 28 -5.88 -11.95 0.45
C ILE A 28 -7.39 -11.77 0.60
N ASP A 29 -8.14 -12.84 0.62
CA ASP A 29 -9.61 -12.83 0.78
C ASP A 29 -10.03 -12.24 2.14
N GLN A 30 -9.32 -12.66 3.20
CA GLN A 30 -9.55 -12.16 4.56
C GLN A 30 -9.17 -10.66 4.66
N ILE A 31 -8.04 -10.27 4.09
CA ILE A 31 -7.61 -8.86 4.05
C ILE A 31 -8.61 -8.03 3.26
N SER A 32 -9.07 -8.51 2.11
CA SER A 32 -10.05 -7.80 1.27
C SER A 32 -11.37 -7.56 1.99
N LYS A 33 -11.91 -8.57 2.68
CA LYS A 33 -13.14 -8.46 3.46
C LYS A 33 -13.00 -7.48 4.62
N GLU A 34 -11.89 -7.59 5.37
CA GLU A 34 -11.61 -6.70 6.49
C GLU A 34 -11.40 -5.26 6.03
N LEU A 35 -10.68 -5.05 4.94
CA LEU A 35 -10.46 -3.73 4.36
C LEU A 35 -11.77 -3.05 3.98
N LYS A 36 -12.68 -3.78 3.35
CA LYS A 36 -14.02 -3.29 3.01
C LYS A 36 -14.79 -2.88 4.27
N GLN A 37 -14.85 -3.75 5.28
CA GLN A 37 -15.55 -3.49 6.53
C GLN A 37 -14.96 -2.26 7.25
N VAL A 38 -13.64 -2.23 7.43
CA VAL A 38 -12.95 -1.12 8.11
C VAL A 38 -13.16 0.21 7.37
N SER A 39 -13.18 0.19 6.04
CA SER A 39 -13.45 1.39 5.24
C SER A 39 -14.90 1.89 5.42
N GLU A 40 -15.87 1.00 5.49
CA GLU A 40 -17.27 1.33 5.77
C GLU A 40 -17.44 1.87 7.20
N ASP A 41 -16.79 1.26 8.18
CA ASP A 41 -16.84 1.71 9.58
C ASP A 41 -16.22 3.10 9.76
N CYS A 42 -15.12 3.40 9.05
CA CYS A 42 -14.53 4.73 9.01
C CYS A 42 -15.51 5.78 8.44
N ARG A 43 -16.13 5.50 7.29
CA ARG A 43 -17.07 6.43 6.65
C ARG A 43 -18.31 6.68 7.49
N ASN A 44 -18.74 5.68 8.27
CA ASN A 44 -19.91 5.75 9.14
C ASN A 44 -19.57 6.19 10.58
N LEU A 45 -18.30 6.52 10.87
CA LEU A 45 -17.80 6.89 12.21
C LEU A 45 -18.07 5.84 13.30
N LYS A 46 -18.11 4.56 12.90
CA LYS A 46 -18.34 3.40 13.79
C LYS A 46 -17.05 2.70 14.22
N ILE A 47 -15.89 3.16 13.72
CA ILE A 47 -14.59 2.54 14.00
C ILE A 47 -14.14 2.86 15.44
N ASP A 48 -13.60 1.87 16.15
CA ASP A 48 -13.03 2.06 17.47
C ASP A 48 -11.72 2.86 17.38
N LYS A 49 -11.56 3.85 18.27
CA LYS A 49 -10.35 4.69 18.33
C LYS A 49 -9.05 3.90 18.47
N LYS A 50 -9.08 2.72 19.11
CA LYS A 50 -7.90 1.85 19.24
C LYS A 50 -7.34 1.37 17.89
N GLU A 51 -8.19 1.32 16.85
CA GLU A 51 -7.77 0.84 15.51
C GLU A 51 -6.87 1.84 14.76
N PHE A 52 -6.69 3.06 15.30
CA PHE A 52 -5.78 4.06 14.71
C PHE A 52 -4.35 3.97 15.23
N PHE A 53 -4.07 3.15 16.27
CA PHE A 53 -2.78 3.15 16.96
C PHE A 53 -1.95 1.91 16.69
N GLY A 54 -0.62 2.08 16.85
CA GLY A 54 0.36 0.99 16.85
C GLY A 54 0.68 0.44 15.46
N GLY A 55 0.49 1.21 14.40
CA GLY A 55 0.96 0.91 13.05
C GLY A 55 2.47 1.10 12.92
N SER A 56 3.06 0.43 11.95
CA SER A 56 4.49 0.59 11.59
C SER A 56 4.66 1.35 10.29
N MET A 57 3.71 1.21 9.38
CA MET A 57 3.71 1.77 8.04
C MET A 57 2.28 1.94 7.54
N THR A 58 2.04 2.91 6.69
CA THR A 58 0.75 3.13 6.02
C THR A 58 0.85 2.86 4.52
N ILE A 59 -0.23 2.34 3.93
CA ILE A 59 -0.44 2.31 2.47
C ILE A 59 -1.54 3.31 2.15
N THR A 60 -1.29 4.17 1.17
CA THR A 60 -2.27 5.13 0.64
C THR A 60 -2.42 4.93 -0.86
N SER A 61 -3.65 4.90 -1.36
CA SER A 61 -3.91 4.68 -2.78
C SER A 61 -4.76 5.80 -3.35
N LEU A 62 -4.26 6.43 -4.40
CA LEU A 62 -5.01 7.38 -5.23
C LEU A 62 -5.45 6.79 -6.58
N GLY A 63 -5.24 5.49 -6.78
CA GLY A 63 -5.52 4.83 -8.05
C GLY A 63 -6.98 4.95 -8.53
N GLY A 64 -7.93 5.02 -7.60
CA GLY A 64 -9.34 5.23 -7.89
C GLY A 64 -9.70 6.68 -8.25
N ILE A 65 -8.96 7.63 -7.70
CA ILE A 65 -9.23 9.08 -7.88
C ILE A 65 -8.46 9.61 -9.09
N GLY A 66 -7.17 9.32 -9.18
CA GLY A 66 -6.29 9.78 -10.27
C GLY A 66 -4.85 9.97 -9.82
N GLY A 67 -3.99 10.41 -10.75
CA GLY A 67 -2.58 10.65 -10.50
C GLY A 67 -1.69 9.42 -10.74
N SER A 68 -0.57 9.65 -11.43
CA SER A 68 0.41 8.58 -11.70
C SER A 68 1.42 8.46 -10.57
N PHE A 69 1.94 9.59 -10.09
CA PHE A 69 2.90 9.66 -8.99
C PHE A 69 2.50 10.78 -8.02
N PHE A 70 2.75 10.55 -6.75
CA PHE A 70 2.59 11.56 -5.71
C PHE A 70 3.56 11.24 -4.56
N THR A 71 3.83 12.21 -3.72
CA THR A 71 4.68 12.04 -2.53
C THR A 71 3.78 11.98 -1.30
N PRO A 72 3.51 10.80 -0.74
CA PRO A 72 2.70 10.69 0.46
C PRO A 72 3.44 11.24 1.68
N ILE A 73 2.69 11.83 2.62
CA ILE A 73 3.22 12.33 3.88
C ILE A 73 3.11 11.23 4.94
N ILE A 74 4.20 11.01 5.69
CA ILE A 74 4.27 9.98 6.73
C ILE A 74 3.25 10.27 7.83
N ASN A 75 2.48 9.26 8.20
CA ASN A 75 1.49 9.34 9.28
C ASN A 75 2.18 9.11 10.63
N TYR A 76 2.52 10.19 11.33
CA TYR A 76 3.17 10.12 12.64
C TYR A 76 2.37 9.23 13.63
N PRO A 77 2.98 8.37 14.45
CA PRO A 77 4.43 8.15 14.64
C PRO A 77 5.06 7.04 13.77
N GLU A 78 4.44 6.69 12.66
CA GLU A 78 5.01 5.71 11.71
C GLU A 78 6.24 6.30 11.02
N VAL A 79 7.05 5.43 10.42
CA VAL A 79 8.33 5.84 9.81
C VAL A 79 8.35 5.72 8.30
N ALA A 80 7.29 5.18 7.70
CA ALA A 80 7.18 5.03 6.25
C ALA A 80 5.72 5.03 5.78
N ILE A 81 5.52 5.42 4.52
CA ILE A 81 4.24 5.34 3.82
C ILE A 81 4.47 4.99 2.36
N LEU A 82 3.70 4.01 1.86
CA LEU A 82 3.71 3.59 0.47
C LEU A 82 2.52 4.20 -0.26
N GLY A 83 2.79 5.02 -1.26
CA GLY A 83 1.81 5.56 -2.18
C GLY A 83 1.61 4.64 -3.39
N VAL A 84 0.35 4.37 -3.72
CA VAL A 84 -0.05 3.55 -4.88
C VAL A 84 -0.83 4.44 -5.85
N GLY A 85 -0.24 4.71 -7.02
CA GLY A 85 -0.86 5.49 -8.09
C GLY A 85 -1.80 4.68 -8.98
N ARG A 86 -2.38 5.33 -9.98
CA ARG A 86 -3.22 4.66 -10.98
C ARG A 86 -2.37 3.83 -11.94
N SER A 87 -2.72 2.58 -12.13
CA SER A 87 -2.09 1.74 -13.14
C SER A 87 -2.37 2.25 -14.57
N TYR A 88 -1.40 2.11 -15.45
CA TYR A 88 -1.51 2.51 -16.85
C TYR A 88 -0.74 1.56 -17.77
N LYS A 89 -1.08 1.57 -19.05
CA LYS A 89 -0.37 0.81 -20.06
C LYS A 89 0.86 1.59 -20.52
N LYS A 90 2.03 0.91 -20.55
CA LYS A 90 3.30 1.44 -21.03
C LYS A 90 3.90 0.49 -22.04
N GLN A 91 4.43 1.03 -23.14
CA GLN A 91 5.24 0.26 -24.07
C GLN A 91 6.66 0.12 -23.52
N ILE A 92 7.15 -1.10 -23.43
CA ILE A 92 8.49 -1.44 -22.94
C ILE A 92 9.20 -2.23 -24.05
N TYR A 93 10.43 -1.81 -24.37
CA TYR A 93 11.25 -2.52 -25.35
C TYR A 93 11.90 -3.76 -24.71
N ILE A 94 11.53 -4.94 -25.19
CA ILE A 94 12.02 -6.22 -24.64
C ILE A 94 12.30 -7.15 -25.81
N LYS A 95 13.51 -7.72 -25.88
CA LYS A 95 13.91 -8.69 -26.90
C LYS A 95 13.57 -8.21 -28.32
N ASP A 96 14.06 -7.04 -28.67
CA ASP A 96 13.94 -6.39 -29.98
C ASP A 96 12.51 -6.08 -30.45
N ARG A 97 11.56 -6.01 -29.54
CA ARG A 97 10.18 -5.60 -29.82
C ARG A 97 9.57 -4.78 -28.68
N PHE A 98 8.58 -3.97 -29.03
CA PHE A 98 7.78 -3.27 -28.03
C PHE A 98 6.67 -4.19 -27.51
N GLU A 99 6.61 -4.34 -26.18
CA GLU A 99 5.52 -5.03 -25.49
C GLU A 99 4.74 -4.04 -24.64
N THR A 100 3.40 -4.08 -24.73
CA THR A 100 2.53 -3.30 -23.87
C THR A 100 2.42 -3.99 -22.51
N ARG A 101 2.80 -3.30 -21.44
CA ARG A 101 2.72 -3.79 -20.06
C ARG A 101 1.86 -2.86 -19.22
N THR A 102 1.09 -3.43 -18.29
CA THR A 102 0.44 -2.66 -17.23
C THR A 102 1.47 -2.36 -16.15
N VAL A 103 1.63 -1.09 -15.82
CA VAL A 103 2.57 -0.59 -14.81
C VAL A 103 1.78 -0.01 -13.65
N LEU A 104 2.15 -0.35 -12.43
CA LEU A 104 1.62 0.22 -11.21
C LEU A 104 2.69 1.16 -10.60
N PRO A 105 2.44 2.48 -10.57
CA PRO A 105 3.35 3.42 -9.94
C PRO A 105 3.32 3.27 -8.41
N LEU A 106 4.50 3.20 -7.81
CA LEU A 106 4.67 3.16 -6.37
C LEU A 106 5.61 4.29 -5.94
N SER A 107 5.27 4.96 -4.84
CA SER A 107 6.08 6.01 -4.22
C SER A 107 6.27 5.68 -2.75
N LEU A 108 7.50 5.62 -2.27
CA LEU A 108 7.82 5.37 -0.87
C LEU A 108 8.39 6.64 -0.24
N SER A 109 7.70 7.15 0.79
CA SER A 109 8.26 8.17 1.69
C SER A 109 8.64 7.52 3.01
N TYR A 110 9.79 7.90 3.56
CA TYR A 110 10.30 7.33 4.81
C TYR A 110 11.10 8.37 5.62
N ASP A 111 11.20 8.15 6.93
CA ASP A 111 12.02 8.94 7.83
C ASP A 111 13.49 8.54 7.67
N HIS A 112 14.28 9.38 7.00
CA HIS A 112 15.68 9.10 6.68
C HIS A 112 16.61 9.09 7.92
N ARG A 113 16.09 9.44 9.09
CA ARG A 113 16.82 9.28 10.37
C ARG A 113 16.80 7.85 10.88
N ILE A 114 15.86 7.01 10.37
CA ILE A 114 15.58 5.65 10.82
C ILE A 114 15.85 4.64 9.69
N ILE A 115 15.48 4.99 8.46
CA ILE A 115 15.62 4.13 7.28
C ILE A 115 16.59 4.78 6.33
N ASP A 116 17.64 4.08 5.93
CA ASP A 116 18.58 4.58 4.92
C ASP A 116 18.11 4.32 3.49
N GLY A 117 18.75 5.01 2.52
CA GLY A 117 18.39 4.91 1.12
C GLY A 117 18.59 3.51 0.52
N ALA A 118 19.59 2.77 0.99
CA ALA A 118 19.85 1.41 0.50
C ALA A 118 18.79 0.43 1.01
N GLU A 119 18.35 0.57 2.25
CA GLU A 119 17.26 -0.21 2.83
C GLU A 119 15.92 0.05 2.12
N ALA A 120 15.59 1.34 1.89
CA ALA A 120 14.40 1.73 1.12
C ALA A 120 14.44 1.18 -0.32
N ALA A 121 15.59 1.20 -0.98
CA ALA A 121 15.76 0.65 -2.32
C ALA A 121 15.57 -0.89 -2.35
N ARG A 122 16.13 -1.61 -1.38
CA ARG A 122 15.92 -3.06 -1.23
C ARG A 122 14.45 -3.38 -1.03
N PHE A 123 13.77 -2.68 -0.13
CA PHE A 123 12.34 -2.85 0.11
C PHE A 123 11.50 -2.63 -1.16
N ASN A 124 11.78 -1.58 -1.94
CA ASN A 124 11.09 -1.34 -3.20
C ASN A 124 11.34 -2.46 -4.23
N ASN A 125 12.55 -3.00 -4.30
CA ASN A 125 12.87 -4.13 -5.17
C ASN A 125 12.12 -5.40 -4.73
N ASP A 126 12.05 -5.69 -3.44
CA ASP A 126 11.30 -6.83 -2.90
C ASP A 126 9.81 -6.73 -3.26
N ILE A 127 9.21 -5.54 -3.13
CA ILE A 127 7.83 -5.30 -3.57
C ILE A 127 7.68 -5.57 -5.07
N LYS A 128 8.58 -5.00 -5.89
CA LYS A 128 8.56 -5.17 -7.35
C LYS A 128 8.66 -6.64 -7.75
N GLU A 129 9.52 -7.42 -7.12
CA GLU A 129 9.68 -8.85 -7.40
C GLU A 129 8.46 -9.66 -6.95
N ASN A 130 7.89 -9.32 -5.79
CA ASN A 130 6.71 -9.99 -5.26
C ASN A 130 5.43 -9.68 -6.04
N LEU A 131 5.28 -8.47 -6.58
CA LEU A 131 4.16 -8.07 -7.45
C LEU A 131 4.44 -8.32 -8.95
N GLY A 132 5.57 -8.94 -9.30
CA GLY A 132 6.01 -9.18 -10.66
C GLY A 132 5.25 -10.29 -11.40
N ARG A 133 5.86 -10.81 -12.49
CA ARG A 133 5.25 -11.77 -13.42
C ARG A 133 4.62 -12.99 -12.77
N ASN A 134 5.16 -13.46 -11.66
CA ASN A 134 4.73 -14.69 -10.99
C ASN A 134 3.73 -14.43 -9.85
N PHE A 135 3.19 -13.21 -9.74
CA PHE A 135 2.27 -12.86 -8.65
C PHE A 135 1.04 -13.78 -8.60
N ALA A 136 0.43 -14.04 -9.76
CA ALA A 136 -0.74 -14.94 -9.84
C ALA A 136 -0.43 -16.36 -9.35
N TYR A 137 0.77 -16.88 -9.64
CA TYR A 137 1.18 -18.20 -9.15
C TYR A 137 1.44 -18.21 -7.64
N LYS A 138 1.95 -17.12 -7.08
CA LYS A 138 2.16 -16.97 -5.63
C LYS A 138 0.84 -16.88 -4.84
N LEU A 139 -0.26 -16.51 -5.49
CA LEU A 139 -1.59 -16.46 -4.89
C LEU A 139 -2.33 -17.79 -4.94
N ALA A 140 -1.93 -18.70 -5.82
CA ALA A 140 -2.58 -19.98 -6.04
C ALA A 140 -2.04 -21.11 -5.13
N VAL A 141 -1.09 -20.82 -4.25
CA VAL A 141 -0.46 -21.79 -3.30
C VAL A 141 -0.97 -21.57 -1.88
#